data_17daee3a021670828518e0fc346a58ba
#
_entry.id   17daee3a021670828518e0fc346a58ba
#
_cell.length_a   1.000
_cell.length_b   1.000
_cell.length_c   1.000
_cell.angle_alpha   90.00
_cell.angle_beta   90.00
_cell.angle_gamma   90.00
#
_symmetry.space_group_name_H-M   'P 1'
#
loop_
_entity.id
_entity.type
_entity.pdbx_description
1 polymer ?
#
loop_
_entity_poly.entity_id
_entity_poly.type
_entity_poly.pdbx_seq_one_letter_code
_entity_poly.pdbx_strand_id
1 'polypeptide(L)'
;EHRKRDPQPRFFQQLLDLGIQHQGLKELEKKAVATVKADFARARQAEDPRPEDLFTHMFAPTPITEERGTRAPKDKEPTLMVDCALFAIRELMQEDPRCLLYGQDVGARLGGVFREAATLGRDFGEHRVFNTPIQEAFIVGSTAGMSAAGLKPIVEVQFADYIWPGLN
;
A
#
# COMPACT_ATOMS: atom_id res chain seq x y z
N GLU A 1 -14.36 2.07 -28.71
CA GLU A 1 -13.97 3.28 -27.96
C GLU A 1 -13.05 2.97 -26.76
N HIS A 2 -13.31 1.92 -25.97
CA HIS A 2 -12.49 1.54 -24.80
C HIS A 2 -11.03 1.22 -25.14
N ARG A 3 -10.76 0.54 -26.27
CA ARG A 3 -9.38 0.25 -26.71
C ARG A 3 -8.52 1.50 -26.95
N LYS A 4 -9.13 2.64 -27.30
CA LYS A 4 -8.41 3.91 -27.48
C LYS A 4 -8.01 4.57 -26.15
N ARG A 5 -8.60 4.13 -25.04
CA ARG A 5 -8.34 4.62 -23.69
C ARG A 5 -7.52 3.65 -22.85
N ASP A 6 -7.04 2.55 -23.45
CA ASP A 6 -6.20 1.58 -22.77
C ASP A 6 -4.94 2.27 -22.21
N PRO A 7 -4.69 2.19 -20.92
CA PRO A 7 -3.52 2.83 -20.29
C PRO A 7 -2.21 2.15 -20.69
N GLN A 8 -2.21 0.86 -20.99
CA GLN A 8 -1.00 0.09 -21.25
C GLN A 8 -0.19 0.61 -22.44
N PRO A 9 -0.76 0.84 -23.63
CA PRO A 9 0.00 1.41 -24.75
C PRO A 9 0.53 2.81 -24.47
N ARG A 10 -0.21 3.62 -23.70
CA ARG A 10 0.22 4.98 -23.32
C ARG A 10 1.41 4.92 -22.36
N PHE A 11 1.34 4.07 -21.36
CA PHE A 11 2.44 3.87 -20.43
C PHE A 11 3.68 3.32 -21.14
N PHE A 12 3.49 2.36 -22.04
CA PHE A 12 4.59 1.83 -22.86
C PHE A 12 5.30 2.96 -23.64
N GLN A 13 4.52 3.85 -24.28
CA GLN A 13 5.07 4.99 -25.00
C GLN A 13 5.82 5.95 -24.08
N GLN A 14 5.27 6.26 -22.89
CA GLN A 14 5.97 7.10 -21.90
C GLN A 14 7.32 6.53 -21.49
N LEU A 15 7.41 5.21 -21.33
CA LEU A 15 8.68 4.55 -21.00
C LEU A 15 9.70 4.69 -22.16
N LEU A 16 9.26 4.60 -23.40
CA LEU A 16 10.12 4.85 -24.57
C LEU A 16 10.60 6.32 -24.60
N ASP A 17 9.73 7.26 -24.33
CA ASP A 17 10.03 8.70 -24.31
C ASP A 17 11.04 9.04 -23.20
N LEU A 18 11.05 8.28 -22.09
CA LEU A 18 12.04 8.34 -21.02
C LEU A 18 13.38 7.64 -21.37
N GLY A 19 13.52 7.13 -22.59
CA GLY A 19 14.75 6.50 -23.08
C GLY A 19 14.91 5.01 -22.76
N ILE A 20 13.87 4.35 -22.23
CA ILE A 20 13.91 2.90 -22.02
C ILE A 20 13.82 2.21 -23.39
N GLN A 21 14.69 1.25 -23.62
CA GLN A 21 14.78 0.59 -24.91
C GLN A 21 13.57 -0.32 -25.17
N HIS A 22 12.99 -0.22 -26.35
CA HIS A 22 11.84 -1.02 -26.79
C HIS A 22 12.07 -2.52 -26.61
N GLN A 23 13.25 -3.01 -26.97
CA GLN A 23 13.60 -4.44 -26.86
C GLN A 23 13.53 -4.91 -25.41
N GLY A 24 14.07 -4.13 -24.45
CA GLY A 24 14.00 -4.47 -23.02
C GLY A 24 12.58 -4.56 -22.49
N LEU A 25 11.70 -3.64 -22.91
CA LEU A 25 10.28 -3.68 -22.53
C LEU A 25 9.57 -4.93 -23.08
N LYS A 26 9.86 -5.32 -24.33
CA LYS A 26 9.31 -6.53 -24.94
C LYS A 26 9.80 -7.82 -24.29
N GLU A 27 11.05 -7.85 -23.87
CA GLU A 27 11.61 -8.99 -23.13
C GLU A 27 10.99 -9.12 -21.75
N LEU A 28 10.77 -7.98 -21.07
CA LEU A 28 10.09 -7.95 -19.77
C LEU A 28 8.65 -8.44 -19.88
N GLU A 29 7.89 -7.96 -20.88
CA GLU A 29 6.54 -8.41 -21.16
C GLU A 29 6.49 -9.92 -21.41
N LYS A 30 7.38 -10.44 -22.27
CA LYS A 30 7.49 -11.87 -22.55
C LYS A 30 7.80 -12.69 -21.30
N LYS A 31 8.72 -12.22 -20.47
CA LYS A 31 9.07 -12.85 -19.19
C LYS A 31 7.89 -12.86 -18.23
N ALA A 32 7.18 -11.74 -18.08
CA ALA A 32 6.00 -11.65 -17.22
C ALA A 32 4.91 -12.64 -17.66
N VAL A 33 4.60 -12.69 -18.96
CA VAL A 33 3.62 -13.65 -19.49
C VAL A 33 4.05 -15.10 -19.26
N ALA A 34 5.32 -15.41 -19.43
CA ALA A 34 5.84 -16.76 -19.17
C ALA A 34 5.74 -17.14 -17.69
N THR A 35 6.07 -16.20 -16.80
CA THR A 35 5.96 -16.40 -15.34
C THR A 35 4.51 -16.66 -14.93
N VAL A 36 3.57 -15.82 -15.37
CA VAL A 36 2.14 -16.00 -15.05
C VAL A 36 1.62 -17.34 -15.54
N LYS A 37 1.99 -17.76 -16.77
CA LYS A 37 1.59 -19.08 -17.27
C LYS A 37 2.14 -20.23 -16.45
N ALA A 38 3.40 -20.14 -16.04
CA ALA A 38 4.03 -21.16 -15.19
C ALA A 38 3.38 -21.22 -13.80
N ASP A 39 3.11 -20.07 -13.20
CA ASP A 39 2.45 -19.95 -11.89
C ASP A 39 1.02 -20.49 -11.94
N PHE A 40 0.26 -20.18 -12.99
CA PHE A 40 -1.07 -20.73 -13.20
C PHE A 40 -1.05 -22.26 -13.35
N ALA A 41 -0.10 -22.79 -14.11
CA ALA A 41 0.04 -24.23 -14.26
C ALA A 41 0.39 -24.91 -12.92
N ARG A 42 1.28 -24.30 -12.14
CA ARG A 42 1.66 -24.77 -10.80
C ARG A 42 0.47 -24.74 -9.85
N ALA A 43 -0.30 -23.63 -9.84
CA ALA A 43 -1.48 -23.51 -8.99
C ALA A 43 -2.55 -24.56 -9.32
N ARG A 44 -2.76 -24.86 -10.60
CA ARG A 44 -3.70 -25.93 -11.03
C ARG A 44 -3.28 -27.34 -10.64
N GLN A 45 -2.00 -27.56 -10.40
CA GLN A 45 -1.46 -28.86 -9.97
C GLN A 45 -1.28 -28.97 -8.46
N ALA A 46 -1.43 -27.84 -7.75
CA ALA A 46 -1.34 -27.84 -6.30
C ALA A 46 -2.50 -28.61 -5.67
N GLU A 47 -2.27 -29.18 -4.50
CA GLU A 47 -3.31 -29.77 -3.69
C GLU A 47 -4.32 -28.69 -3.27
N ASP A 48 -5.59 -29.10 -3.12
CA ASP A 48 -6.62 -28.21 -2.59
C ASP A 48 -6.29 -27.83 -1.14
N PRO A 49 -6.61 -26.56 -0.74
CA PRO A 49 -6.39 -26.12 0.64
C PRO A 49 -7.20 -26.97 1.61
N ARG A 50 -6.62 -27.28 2.76
CA ARG A 50 -7.30 -28.01 3.85
C ARG A 50 -7.80 -27.03 4.91
N PRO A 51 -8.86 -27.36 5.66
CA PRO A 51 -9.35 -26.49 6.72
C PRO A 51 -8.29 -26.07 7.74
N GLU A 52 -7.33 -26.94 8.01
CA GLU A 52 -6.23 -26.68 8.95
C GLU A 52 -5.27 -25.59 8.45
N ASP A 53 -5.18 -25.40 7.13
CA ASP A 53 -4.32 -24.39 6.52
C ASP A 53 -4.74 -22.96 6.86
N LEU A 54 -5.99 -22.76 7.29
CA LEU A 54 -6.49 -21.47 7.78
C LEU A 54 -5.70 -20.93 8.99
N PHE A 55 -5.08 -21.81 9.76
CA PHE A 55 -4.33 -21.45 10.96
C PHE A 55 -2.83 -21.42 10.75
N THR A 56 -2.37 -21.68 9.52
CA THR A 56 -0.95 -21.63 9.16
C THR A 56 -0.59 -20.30 8.51
N HIS A 57 0.66 -19.90 8.66
CA HIS A 57 1.19 -18.69 8.02
C HIS A 57 0.42 -17.40 8.32
N MET A 58 -0.28 -17.33 9.47
CA MET A 58 -1.04 -16.16 9.88
C MET A 58 -0.17 -14.91 10.05
N PHE A 59 1.07 -15.11 10.46
CA PHE A 59 2.03 -14.04 10.68
C PHE A 59 3.38 -14.43 10.08
N ALA A 60 4.03 -13.48 9.43
CA ALA A 60 5.42 -13.63 9.05
C ALA A 60 6.29 -13.70 10.32
N PRO A 61 7.40 -14.44 10.31
CA PRO A 61 8.40 -14.34 11.37
C PRO A 61 8.86 -12.88 11.48
N THR A 62 8.65 -12.28 12.65
CA THR A 62 9.09 -10.92 12.88
C THR A 62 10.23 -10.90 13.90
N PRO A 63 11.37 -10.26 13.59
CA PRO A 63 12.44 -10.10 14.55
C PRO A 63 12.14 -9.00 15.60
N ILE A 64 11.09 -8.20 15.39
CA ILE A 64 10.70 -7.12 16.30
C ILE A 64 9.70 -7.68 17.32
N THR A 65 10.21 -8.16 18.44
CA THR A 65 9.39 -8.71 19.52
C THR A 65 9.37 -7.79 20.75
N GLU A 66 10.19 -6.75 20.77
CA GLU A 66 10.28 -5.81 21.88
C GLU A 66 9.44 -4.57 21.58
N GLU A 67 8.60 -4.22 22.54
CA GLU A 67 7.87 -2.98 22.54
C GLU A 67 8.82 -1.82 22.88
N ARG A 68 8.80 -0.77 22.08
CA ARG A 68 9.57 0.44 22.31
C ARG A 68 8.66 1.57 22.80
N GLY A 69 9.18 2.39 23.69
CA GLY A 69 8.47 3.52 24.25
C GLY A 69 7.65 3.18 25.49
N THR A 70 6.84 4.11 25.92
CA THR A 70 6.00 4.01 27.11
C THR A 70 4.55 4.20 26.73
N ARG A 71 3.69 3.20 26.97
CA ARG A 71 2.25 3.26 26.61
C ARG A 71 1.49 4.34 27.35
N ALA A 72 1.87 4.61 28.59
CA ALA A 72 1.22 5.62 29.43
C ALA A 72 2.31 6.45 30.14
N PRO A 73 2.93 7.41 29.43
CA PRO A 73 3.95 8.26 30.06
C PRO A 73 3.34 9.08 31.21
N LYS A 74 4.02 9.12 32.33
CA LYS A 74 3.60 9.92 33.50
C LYS A 74 3.69 11.41 33.14
N ASP A 75 2.86 12.20 33.78
CA ASP A 75 2.89 13.67 33.69
C ASP A 75 2.68 14.23 32.26
N LYS A 76 1.93 13.51 31.44
CA LYS A 76 1.50 13.98 30.10
C LYS A 76 0.00 14.25 30.09
N GLU A 77 -0.35 15.35 29.43
CA GLU A 77 -1.75 15.69 29.24
C GLU A 77 -2.45 14.68 28.34
N PRO A 78 -3.69 14.30 28.64
CA PRO A 78 -4.51 13.47 27.76
C PRO A 78 -4.65 14.09 26.36
N THR A 79 -4.47 13.29 25.34
CA THR A 79 -4.57 13.71 23.94
C THR A 79 -5.61 12.83 23.23
N LEU A 80 -6.29 13.40 22.24
CA LEU A 80 -7.24 12.65 21.45
C LEU A 80 -6.52 11.52 20.68
N MET A 81 -7.16 10.37 20.61
CA MET A 81 -6.60 9.20 19.91
C MET A 81 -6.24 9.53 18.44
N VAL A 82 -7.05 10.32 17.76
CA VAL A 82 -6.79 10.75 16.37
C VAL A 82 -5.55 11.62 16.26
N ASP A 83 -5.28 12.49 17.26
CA ASP A 83 -4.07 13.30 17.29
C ASP A 83 -2.83 12.45 17.58
N CYS A 84 -2.97 11.43 18.43
CA CYS A 84 -1.90 10.46 18.64
C CYS A 84 -1.56 9.71 17.35
N ALA A 85 -2.55 9.29 16.56
CA ALA A 85 -2.35 8.66 15.26
C ALA A 85 -1.64 9.62 14.30
N LEU A 86 -2.09 10.88 14.20
CA LEU A 86 -1.46 11.91 13.38
C LEU A 86 0.02 12.12 13.74
N PHE A 87 0.32 12.24 15.04
CA PHE A 87 1.69 12.45 15.49
C PHE A 87 2.58 11.24 15.21
N ALA A 88 2.09 10.02 15.47
CA ALA A 88 2.83 8.80 15.20
C ALA A 88 3.15 8.64 13.70
N ILE A 89 2.18 8.88 12.82
CA ILE A 89 2.39 8.84 11.38
C ILE A 89 3.41 9.91 10.95
N ARG A 90 3.30 11.12 11.48
CA ARG A 90 4.25 12.20 11.18
C ARG A 90 5.68 11.82 11.56
N GLU A 91 5.89 11.29 12.76
CA GLU A 91 7.19 10.85 13.25
C GLU A 91 7.79 9.75 12.35
N LEU A 92 7.00 8.71 12.02
CA LEU A 92 7.43 7.65 11.10
C LEU A 92 7.82 8.20 9.73
N MET A 93 7.04 9.14 9.18
CA MET A 93 7.33 9.74 7.88
C MET A 93 8.54 10.69 7.91
N GLN A 94 8.84 11.31 9.05
CA GLN A 94 10.05 12.11 9.25
C GLN A 94 11.30 11.23 9.34
N GLU A 95 11.21 10.11 10.03
CA GLU A 95 12.32 9.19 10.24
C GLU A 95 12.65 8.35 8.99
N ASP A 96 11.64 7.95 8.22
CA ASP A 96 11.84 7.09 7.05
C ASP A 96 11.19 7.67 5.79
N PRO A 97 12.02 8.10 4.80
CA PRO A 97 11.51 8.65 3.55
C PRO A 97 10.72 7.64 2.70
N ARG A 98 10.79 6.34 2.99
CA ARG A 98 10.06 5.30 2.31
C ARG A 98 8.62 5.17 2.79
N CYS A 99 8.25 5.82 3.91
CA CYS A 99 6.88 5.84 4.39
C CYS A 99 5.98 6.64 3.46
N LEU A 100 4.87 6.04 3.06
CA LEU A 100 3.79 6.64 2.27
C LEU A 100 2.49 6.55 3.06
N LEU A 101 1.64 7.55 2.93
CA LEU A 101 0.29 7.53 3.48
C LEU A 101 -0.72 7.75 2.35
N TYR A 102 -1.67 6.83 2.19
CA TYR A 102 -2.69 6.98 1.17
C TYR A 102 -4.00 6.28 1.55
N GLY A 103 -5.05 6.71 0.91
CA GLY A 103 -6.41 6.23 1.10
C GLY A 103 -7.40 7.18 0.46
N GLN A 104 -8.67 7.02 0.81
CA GLN A 104 -9.72 7.93 0.37
C GLN A 104 -9.64 9.22 1.18
N ASP A 105 -9.60 10.36 0.49
CA ASP A 105 -9.64 11.69 1.10
C ASP A 105 -8.51 12.00 2.12
N VAL A 106 -7.40 11.28 2.05
CA VAL A 106 -6.25 11.42 2.97
C VAL A 106 -5.37 12.61 2.60
N GLY A 107 -5.17 12.80 1.31
CA GLY A 107 -4.21 13.75 0.75
C GLY A 107 -4.73 15.19 0.68
N ALA A 108 -3.84 16.08 0.24
CA ALA A 108 -4.09 17.51 0.06
C ALA A 108 -4.61 18.19 1.33
N ARG A 109 -5.80 18.83 1.25
CA ARG A 109 -6.44 19.54 2.37
C ARG A 109 -7.43 18.69 3.14
N LEU A 110 -7.74 17.49 2.67
CA LEU A 110 -8.79 16.67 3.26
C LEU A 110 -8.33 16.06 4.59
N GLY A 111 -7.21 15.38 4.61
CA GLY A 111 -6.54 14.94 5.85
C GLY A 111 -7.19 13.76 6.54
N GLY A 112 -7.92 12.92 5.79
CA GLY A 112 -8.67 11.79 6.32
C GLY A 112 -10.02 12.15 6.92
N VAL A 113 -10.89 11.17 7.08
CA VAL A 113 -12.27 11.36 7.60
C VAL A 113 -12.27 11.89 9.04
N PHE A 114 -11.36 11.38 9.86
CA PHE A 114 -11.21 11.77 11.26
C PHE A 114 -10.05 12.74 11.50
N ARG A 115 -9.45 13.27 10.42
CA ARG A 115 -8.31 14.21 10.45
C ARG A 115 -6.99 13.60 10.94
N GLU A 116 -6.86 12.30 10.96
CA GLU A 116 -5.63 11.56 11.31
C GLU A 116 -4.46 11.82 10.34
N ALA A 117 -4.75 12.39 9.17
CA ALA A 117 -3.76 12.83 8.19
C ALA A 117 -3.72 14.35 8.01
N ALA A 118 -4.38 15.11 8.89
CA ALA A 118 -4.42 16.57 8.81
C ALA A 118 -3.01 17.15 8.73
N THR A 119 -2.78 18.06 7.80
CA THR A 119 -1.49 18.71 7.53
C THR A 119 -0.42 17.84 6.86
N LEU A 120 -0.48 16.50 6.93
CA LEU A 120 0.58 15.63 6.42
C LEU A 120 0.78 15.81 4.90
N GLY A 121 -0.30 16.00 4.13
CA GLY A 121 -0.20 16.30 2.69
C GLY A 121 0.58 17.58 2.39
N ARG A 122 0.44 18.61 3.23
CA ARG A 122 1.22 19.85 3.15
C ARG A 122 2.68 19.64 3.56
N ASP A 123 2.90 18.86 4.63
CA ASP A 123 4.21 18.71 5.25
C ASP A 123 5.12 17.78 4.43
N PHE A 124 4.56 16.76 3.77
CA PHE A 124 5.31 15.73 3.02
C PHE A 124 5.06 15.72 1.51
N GLY A 125 4.07 16.47 1.03
CA GLY A 125 3.73 16.56 -0.39
C GLY A 125 2.90 15.40 -0.91
N GLU A 126 2.29 15.61 -2.09
CA GLU A 126 1.36 14.65 -2.70
C GLU A 126 2.04 13.35 -3.20
N HIS A 127 3.33 13.35 -3.35
CA HIS A 127 4.08 12.14 -3.70
C HIS A 127 4.25 11.16 -2.53
N ARG A 128 3.98 11.60 -1.30
CA ARG A 128 4.04 10.76 -0.10
C ARG A 128 2.70 10.66 0.64
N VAL A 129 1.81 11.64 0.45
CA VAL A 129 0.47 11.66 1.06
C VAL A 129 -0.54 11.95 -0.04
N PHE A 130 -1.27 10.93 -0.49
CA PHE A 130 -2.10 11.06 -1.67
C PHE A 130 -3.44 10.33 -1.56
N ASN A 131 -4.38 10.77 -2.38
CA ASN A 131 -5.70 10.19 -2.48
C ASN A 131 -5.74 9.01 -3.44
N THR A 132 -6.61 8.07 -3.14
CA THR A 132 -6.99 6.99 -4.06
C THR A 132 -8.45 7.13 -4.48
N PRO A 133 -8.88 6.47 -5.56
CA PRO A 133 -10.29 6.18 -5.76
C PRO A 133 -10.88 5.38 -4.58
N ILE A 134 -12.21 5.33 -4.50
CA ILE A 134 -12.93 4.47 -3.57
C ILE A 134 -12.77 3.01 -4.04
N GLN A 135 -11.73 2.35 -3.56
CA GLN A 135 -11.38 0.98 -3.97
C GLN A 135 -10.50 0.34 -2.90
N GLU A 136 -11.12 -0.25 -1.90
CA GLU A 136 -10.43 -0.81 -0.74
C GLU A 136 -9.54 -1.99 -1.12
N ALA A 137 -9.93 -2.81 -2.08
CA ALA A 137 -9.10 -3.89 -2.60
C ALA A 137 -7.77 -3.37 -3.19
N PHE A 138 -7.79 -2.21 -3.87
CA PHE A 138 -6.56 -1.55 -4.32
C PHE A 138 -5.79 -0.95 -3.14
N ILE A 139 -6.47 -0.25 -2.24
CA ILE A 139 -5.83 0.43 -1.09
C ILE A 139 -5.05 -0.58 -0.26
N VAL A 140 -5.68 -1.69 0.10
CA VAL A 140 -5.04 -2.74 0.90
C VAL A 140 -4.09 -3.58 0.05
N GLY A 141 -4.52 -4.06 -1.11
CA GLY A 141 -3.74 -4.98 -1.95
C GLY A 141 -2.45 -4.37 -2.49
N SER A 142 -2.44 -3.06 -2.80
CA SER A 142 -1.22 -2.38 -3.27
C SER A 142 -0.10 -2.34 -2.22
N THR A 143 -0.45 -2.45 -0.92
CA THR A 143 0.56 -2.47 0.16
C THR A 143 1.53 -3.63 0.02
N ALA A 144 1.07 -4.79 -0.43
CA ALA A 144 1.93 -5.95 -0.62
C ALA A 144 3.02 -5.68 -1.69
N GLY A 145 2.62 -5.14 -2.85
CA GLY A 145 3.56 -4.79 -3.91
C GLY A 145 4.52 -3.68 -3.52
N MET A 146 4.02 -2.63 -2.86
CA MET A 146 4.84 -1.53 -2.37
C MET A 146 5.85 -1.99 -1.32
N SER A 147 5.43 -2.85 -0.38
CA SER A 147 6.32 -3.41 0.64
C SER A 147 7.39 -4.30 0.02
N ALA A 148 7.05 -5.12 -0.97
CA ALA A 148 8.01 -5.93 -1.70
C ALA A 148 9.04 -5.08 -2.46
N ALA A 149 8.64 -3.87 -2.91
CA ALA A 149 9.53 -2.88 -3.52
C ALA A 149 10.34 -2.07 -2.50
N GLY A 150 10.21 -2.33 -1.20
CA GLY A 150 10.98 -1.67 -0.14
C GLY A 150 10.36 -0.39 0.41
N LEU A 151 9.14 -0.05 0.00
CA LEU A 151 8.38 1.06 0.59
C LEU A 151 7.70 0.63 1.89
N LYS A 152 7.25 1.59 2.66
CA LYS A 152 6.50 1.39 3.90
C LYS A 152 5.13 2.07 3.80
N PRO A 153 4.16 1.42 3.17
CA PRO A 153 2.84 1.98 3.01
C PRO A 153 2.06 1.98 4.32
N ILE A 154 1.46 3.11 4.63
CA ILE A 154 0.44 3.30 5.66
C ILE A 154 -0.84 3.61 4.89
N VAL A 155 -1.89 2.85 5.13
CA VAL A 155 -3.15 3.02 4.41
C VAL A 155 -4.30 3.26 5.36
N GLU A 156 -5.20 4.15 4.94
CA GLU A 156 -6.45 4.37 5.64
C GLU A 156 -7.57 3.58 4.97
N VAL A 157 -8.27 2.80 5.79
CA VAL A 157 -9.61 2.29 5.52
C VAL A 157 -10.53 2.99 6.50
N GLN A 158 -11.40 3.86 6.00
CA GLN A 158 -12.13 4.86 6.80
C GLN A 158 -13.00 4.26 7.92
N PHE A 159 -13.63 3.13 7.67
CA PHE A 159 -14.53 2.45 8.61
C PHE A 159 -14.27 0.95 8.60
N ALA A 160 -14.45 0.31 9.76
CA ALA A 160 -14.23 -1.13 9.92
C ALA A 160 -15.09 -1.98 8.95
N ASP A 161 -16.28 -1.51 8.60
CA ASP A 161 -17.17 -2.19 7.65
C ASP A 161 -16.58 -2.31 6.25
N TYR A 162 -15.66 -1.44 5.88
CA TYR A 162 -15.02 -1.40 4.56
C TYR A 162 -13.79 -2.31 4.45
N ILE A 163 -13.42 -3.01 5.53
CA ILE A 163 -12.31 -3.95 5.48
C ILE A 163 -12.60 -5.15 4.56
N TRP A 164 -13.86 -5.57 4.48
CA TRP A 164 -14.25 -6.74 3.70
C TRP A 164 -13.86 -6.66 2.22
N PRO A 165 -14.19 -5.58 1.49
CA PRO A 165 -13.70 -5.41 0.11
C PRO A 165 -12.16 -5.34 0.03
N GLY A 166 -11.49 -4.92 1.10
CA GLY A 166 -10.03 -4.88 1.19
C GLY A 166 -9.36 -6.25 1.31
N LEU A 167 -10.12 -7.29 1.68
CA LEU A 167 -9.62 -8.66 1.84
C LEU A 167 -9.78 -9.53 0.59
N ASN A 168 -10.37 -9.00 -0.47
CA ASN A 168 -10.60 -9.73 -1.74
C ASN A 168 -9.32 -9.86 -2.58
#